data_aab5c82285d6bbabdf84cde4a9efa264
#
_entry.id   aab5c82285d6bbabdf84cde4a9efa264
#
_cell.length_a   1.000
_cell.length_b   1.000
_cell.length_c   1.000
_cell.angle_alpha   90.00
_cell.angle_beta   90.00
_cell.angle_gamma   90.00
#
_symmetry.space_group_name_H-M   'P 1'
#
loop_
_entity.id
_entity.type
_entity.pdbx_description
1 polymer ?
#
loop_
_entity_poly.entity_id
_entity_poly.type
_entity_poly.pdbx_seq_one_letter_code
_entity_poly.pdbx_strand_id
1 'polypeptide(L)'
;VKAAQQVNAEEIKRYLTELNDELRSMDIKGEICLYGGAVMAIAYNARPDTDDVDAVFEPVREVRKAARLVAERNGLPIGWLNNAVEIFLARHERRILLDLSHLKIYVPLPDYLLAMKVLSARADTMDQDDLKVLVRKLGLKSAGEVFGIVKGYYPHKEIKPETRILIEELLGTRDNG
;
A
#
# COMPACT_ATOMS: atom_id res chain seq x y z
N VAL A 1 -19.94 -12.72 -14.05
CA VAL A 1 -18.81 -11.91 -13.56
C VAL A 1 -18.74 -12.12 -12.06
N LYS A 2 -17.77 -12.90 -11.56
CA LYS A 2 -17.52 -12.93 -10.10
C LYS A 2 -17.14 -11.52 -9.69
N ALA A 3 -17.87 -10.96 -8.71
CA ALA A 3 -17.47 -9.73 -8.05
C ALA A 3 -16.02 -9.90 -7.57
N ALA A 4 -15.20 -8.85 -7.71
CA ALA A 4 -13.85 -8.86 -7.17
C ALA A 4 -13.93 -9.22 -5.69
N GLN A 5 -13.22 -10.26 -5.29
CA GLN A 5 -13.25 -10.74 -3.92
C GLN A 5 -12.42 -9.79 -3.07
N GLN A 6 -13.09 -8.97 -2.28
CA GLN A 6 -12.44 -8.07 -1.34
C GLN A 6 -11.84 -8.88 -0.19
N VAL A 7 -10.65 -8.47 0.25
CA VAL A 7 -9.93 -9.09 1.37
C VAL A 7 -9.75 -8.08 2.51
N ASN A 8 -10.07 -8.52 3.71
CA ASN A 8 -9.93 -7.70 4.91
C ASN A 8 -8.55 -7.89 5.58
N ALA A 9 -8.26 -7.10 6.60
CA ALA A 9 -6.97 -7.13 7.29
C ALA A 9 -6.61 -8.52 7.85
N GLU A 10 -7.57 -9.24 8.44
CA GLU A 10 -7.34 -10.56 9.01
C GLU A 10 -7.06 -11.60 7.91
N GLU A 11 -7.77 -11.52 6.81
CA GLU A 11 -7.54 -12.38 5.64
C GLU A 11 -6.17 -12.12 5.02
N ILE A 12 -5.76 -10.86 4.88
CA ILE A 12 -4.42 -10.49 4.38
C ILE A 12 -3.34 -11.09 5.29
N LYS A 13 -3.46 -10.95 6.60
CA LYS A 13 -2.53 -11.56 7.57
C LYS A 13 -2.47 -13.08 7.43
N ARG A 14 -3.61 -13.71 7.29
CA ARG A 14 -3.70 -15.16 7.09
C ARG A 14 -3.00 -15.59 5.80
N TYR A 15 -3.25 -14.92 4.69
CA TYR A 15 -2.61 -15.25 3.41
C TYR A 15 -1.10 -15.00 3.44
N LEU A 16 -0.64 -13.96 4.13
CA LEU A 16 0.79 -13.70 4.32
C LEU A 16 1.44 -14.79 5.20
N THR A 17 0.73 -15.31 6.19
CA THR A 17 1.20 -16.44 7.01
C THR A 17 1.26 -17.73 6.17
N GLU A 18 0.27 -18.01 5.34
CA GLU A 18 0.29 -19.12 4.40
C GLU A 18 1.43 -19.00 3.37
N LEU A 19 1.70 -17.77 2.91
CA LEU A 19 2.82 -17.47 2.02
C LEU A 19 4.17 -17.81 2.68
N ASN A 20 4.33 -17.46 3.96
CA ASN A 20 5.48 -17.85 4.78
C ASN A 20 5.62 -19.38 4.85
N ASP A 21 4.53 -20.10 5.05
CA ASP A 21 4.53 -21.56 5.16
C ASP A 21 4.94 -22.23 3.84
N GLU A 22 4.49 -21.70 2.72
CA GLU A 22 4.92 -22.17 1.39
C GLU A 22 6.41 -21.92 1.14
N LEU A 23 6.92 -20.75 1.50
CA LEU A 23 8.35 -20.42 1.40
C LEU A 23 9.19 -21.32 2.33
N ARG A 24 8.70 -21.60 3.53
CA ARG A 24 9.34 -22.55 4.44
C ARG A 24 9.45 -23.94 3.81
N SER A 25 8.40 -24.41 3.16
CA SER A 25 8.39 -25.71 2.46
C SER A 25 9.40 -25.78 1.32
N MET A 26 9.76 -24.65 0.73
CA MET A 26 10.79 -24.53 -0.30
C MET A 26 12.20 -24.27 0.27
N ASP A 27 12.33 -24.10 1.59
CA ASP A 27 13.55 -23.65 2.27
C ASP A 27 14.08 -22.31 1.72
N ILE A 28 13.16 -21.39 1.44
CA ILE A 28 13.43 -20.06 0.88
C ILE A 28 13.01 -19.00 1.88
N LYS A 29 13.89 -18.04 2.14
CA LYS A 29 13.55 -16.81 2.87
C LYS A 29 13.22 -15.70 1.88
N GLY A 30 12.07 -15.08 2.08
CA GLY A 30 11.59 -13.98 1.26
C GLY A 30 11.41 -12.69 2.03
N GLU A 31 11.39 -11.60 1.29
CA GLU A 31 11.01 -10.28 1.77
C GLU A 31 9.89 -9.72 0.89
N ILE A 32 8.97 -9.00 1.51
CA ILE A 32 7.86 -8.34 0.84
C ILE A 32 7.66 -6.95 1.44
N CYS A 33 7.47 -5.94 0.61
CA CYS A 33 7.02 -4.63 1.04
C CYS A 33 5.62 -4.37 0.47
N LEU A 34 4.66 -4.12 1.34
CA LEU A 34 3.26 -3.86 0.98
C LEU A 34 3.05 -2.39 0.64
N TYR A 35 2.09 -2.11 -0.25
CA TYR A 35 1.69 -0.76 -0.67
C TYR A 35 0.16 -0.67 -0.76
N GLY A 36 -0.34 0.52 -1.06
CA GLY A 36 -1.73 0.75 -1.38
C GLY A 36 -2.74 0.42 -0.29
N GLY A 37 -3.90 -0.05 -0.69
CA GLY A 37 -5.03 -0.35 0.19
C GLY A 37 -4.75 -1.41 1.24
N ALA A 38 -3.89 -2.39 0.95
CA ALA A 38 -3.48 -3.41 1.91
C ALA A 38 -2.78 -2.82 3.13
N VAL A 39 -1.90 -1.83 2.94
CA VAL A 39 -1.24 -1.13 4.06
C VAL A 39 -2.25 -0.32 4.85
N MET A 40 -3.18 0.36 4.18
CA MET A 40 -4.23 1.13 4.86
C MET A 40 -5.13 0.24 5.72
N ALA A 41 -5.42 -0.97 5.26
CA ALA A 41 -6.20 -1.95 6.01
C ALA A 41 -5.41 -2.56 7.18
N ILE A 42 -4.21 -3.06 6.92
CA ILE A 42 -3.46 -3.90 7.88
C ILE A 42 -2.62 -3.09 8.88
N ALA A 43 -2.02 -1.99 8.45
CA ALA A 43 -1.13 -1.18 9.28
C ALA A 43 -1.83 -0.01 9.97
N TYR A 44 -2.85 0.57 9.34
CA TYR A 44 -3.54 1.76 9.84
C TYR A 44 -5.01 1.52 10.21
N ASN A 45 -5.54 0.35 9.93
CA ASN A 45 -6.97 0.01 10.14
C ASN A 45 -7.91 1.09 9.56
N ALA A 46 -7.50 1.65 8.42
CA ALA A 46 -8.14 2.82 7.80
C ALA A 46 -9.23 2.47 6.79
N ARG A 47 -9.25 1.21 6.34
CA ARG A 47 -10.30 0.67 5.48
C ARG A 47 -10.63 -0.77 5.86
N PRO A 48 -11.89 -1.20 5.64
CA PRO A 48 -12.32 -2.55 6.02
C PRO A 48 -11.70 -3.64 5.13
N ASP A 49 -11.48 -3.35 3.86
CA ASP A 49 -11.02 -4.31 2.84
C ASP A 49 -10.31 -3.64 1.67
N THR A 50 -9.72 -4.46 0.81
CA THR A 50 -9.11 -4.05 -0.45
C THR A 50 -9.33 -5.14 -1.51
N ASP A 51 -9.25 -4.77 -2.80
CA ASP A 51 -9.46 -5.72 -3.90
C ASP A 51 -8.27 -6.64 -4.14
N ASP A 52 -7.06 -6.15 -3.88
CA ASP A 52 -5.80 -6.86 -4.08
C ASP A 52 -4.72 -6.37 -3.12
N VAL A 53 -3.57 -7.02 -3.17
CA VAL A 53 -2.40 -6.69 -2.38
C VAL A 53 -1.27 -6.26 -3.32
N ASP A 54 -1.03 -4.95 -3.38
CA ASP A 54 0.13 -4.38 -4.08
C ASP A 54 1.39 -4.57 -3.25
N ALA A 55 2.43 -5.13 -3.85
CA ALA A 55 3.66 -5.41 -3.14
C ALA A 55 4.86 -5.49 -4.08
N VAL A 56 6.04 -5.28 -3.53
CA VAL A 56 7.31 -5.67 -4.15
C VAL A 56 7.90 -6.77 -3.30
N PHE A 57 8.43 -7.81 -3.93
CA PHE A 57 8.89 -8.99 -3.22
C PHE A 57 10.12 -9.64 -3.86
N GLU A 58 10.91 -10.28 -3.03
CA GLU A 58 12.11 -11.02 -3.40
C GLU A 58 12.20 -12.34 -2.61
N PRO A 59 12.70 -13.44 -3.18
CA PRO A 59 12.97 -13.63 -4.62
C PRO A 59 11.65 -13.72 -5.42
N VAL A 60 11.59 -13.03 -6.53
CA VAL A 60 10.31 -12.83 -7.29
C VAL A 60 9.68 -14.16 -7.71
N ARG A 61 10.49 -15.06 -8.26
CA ARG A 61 10.01 -16.34 -8.80
C ARG A 61 9.38 -17.22 -7.73
N GLU A 62 10.06 -17.38 -6.60
CA GLU A 62 9.65 -18.27 -5.51
C GLU A 62 8.46 -17.68 -4.74
N VAL A 63 8.47 -16.39 -4.48
CA VAL A 63 7.33 -15.71 -3.84
C VAL A 63 6.08 -15.78 -4.74
N ARG A 64 6.25 -15.58 -6.04
CA ARG A 64 5.14 -15.69 -7.00
C ARG A 64 4.57 -17.12 -7.06
N LYS A 65 5.45 -18.14 -7.02
CA LYS A 65 5.04 -19.54 -6.93
C LYS A 65 4.25 -19.82 -5.64
N ALA A 66 4.74 -19.36 -4.51
CA ALA A 66 4.07 -19.50 -3.22
C ALA A 66 2.72 -18.76 -3.21
N ALA A 67 2.64 -17.56 -3.75
CA ALA A 67 1.41 -16.79 -3.86
C ALA A 67 0.34 -17.50 -4.71
N ARG A 68 0.74 -18.18 -5.78
CA ARG A 68 -0.17 -19.00 -6.58
C ARG A 68 -0.77 -20.15 -5.77
N LEU A 69 0.03 -20.85 -4.98
CA LEU A 69 -0.43 -21.96 -4.14
C LEU A 69 -1.42 -21.46 -3.07
N VAL A 70 -1.16 -20.30 -2.49
CA VAL A 70 -2.10 -19.64 -1.56
C VAL A 70 -3.41 -19.30 -2.27
N ALA A 71 -3.34 -18.75 -3.48
CA ALA A 71 -4.54 -18.42 -4.27
C ALA A 71 -5.38 -19.67 -4.58
N GLU A 72 -4.76 -20.74 -5.04
CA GLU A 72 -5.44 -22.00 -5.36
C GLU A 72 -6.14 -22.60 -4.12
N ARG A 73 -5.50 -22.57 -2.97
CA ARG A 73 -6.06 -23.07 -1.71
C ARG A 73 -7.26 -22.26 -1.22
N ASN A 74 -7.23 -20.96 -1.41
CA ASN A 74 -8.23 -20.04 -0.86
C ASN A 74 -9.24 -19.53 -1.89
N GLY A 75 -9.17 -19.98 -3.14
CA GLY A 75 -10.06 -19.53 -4.20
C GLY A 75 -9.86 -18.06 -4.58
N LEU A 76 -8.63 -17.54 -4.40
CA LEU A 76 -8.28 -16.16 -4.75
C LEU A 76 -7.93 -16.05 -6.24
N PRO A 77 -8.07 -14.86 -6.83
CA PRO A 77 -7.47 -14.60 -8.13
C PRO A 77 -5.95 -14.83 -8.09
N ILE A 78 -5.37 -15.36 -9.17
CA ILE A 78 -3.90 -15.61 -9.23
C ILE A 78 -3.09 -14.31 -9.01
N GLY A 79 -3.63 -13.17 -9.43
CA GLY A 79 -3.03 -11.84 -9.24
C GLY A 79 -3.38 -11.16 -7.92
N TRP A 80 -3.87 -11.86 -6.90
CA TRP A 80 -4.20 -11.28 -5.60
C TRP A 80 -3.02 -10.54 -4.95
N LEU A 81 -1.84 -11.07 -5.13
CA LEU A 81 -0.56 -10.44 -4.79
C LEU A 81 0.12 -10.02 -6.10
N ASN A 82 0.24 -8.73 -6.35
CA ASN A 82 0.79 -8.22 -7.59
C ASN A 82 1.90 -7.20 -7.37
N ASN A 83 2.84 -7.14 -8.30
CA ASN A 83 3.99 -6.25 -8.23
C ASN A 83 3.97 -5.13 -9.30
N ALA A 84 2.82 -4.81 -9.85
CA ALA A 84 2.69 -3.76 -10.84
C ALA A 84 3.12 -2.38 -10.30
N VAL A 85 3.03 -2.18 -9.00
CA VAL A 85 3.46 -0.96 -8.31
C VAL A 85 4.97 -0.68 -8.47
N GLU A 86 5.79 -1.69 -8.72
CA GLU A 86 7.25 -1.60 -8.78
C GLU A 86 7.75 -0.51 -9.74
N ILE A 87 7.09 -0.36 -10.89
CA ILE A 87 7.48 0.64 -11.90
C ILE A 87 7.24 2.10 -11.45
N PHE A 88 6.45 2.32 -10.41
CA PHE A 88 6.11 3.64 -9.90
C PHE A 88 6.90 4.03 -8.65
N LEU A 89 7.73 3.14 -8.11
CA LEU A 89 8.41 3.36 -6.85
C LEU A 89 9.55 4.37 -6.98
N ALA A 90 9.59 5.31 -6.05
CA ALA A 90 10.76 6.11 -5.72
C ALA A 90 11.52 5.50 -4.56
N ARG A 91 12.75 5.94 -4.34
CA ARG A 91 13.52 5.54 -3.16
C ARG A 91 12.84 6.05 -1.90
N HIS A 92 12.59 5.16 -0.94
CA HIS A 92 11.93 5.50 0.31
C HIS A 92 12.38 4.59 1.45
N GLU A 93 12.14 5.00 2.67
CA GLU A 93 12.33 4.20 3.87
C GLU A 93 11.14 3.27 4.11
N ARG A 94 11.41 2.15 4.77
CA ARG A 94 10.41 1.16 5.16
C ARG A 94 10.65 0.68 6.58
N ARG A 95 9.60 0.17 7.22
CA ARG A 95 9.67 -0.47 8.53
C ARG A 95 9.15 -1.89 8.48
N ILE A 96 9.59 -2.73 9.41
CA ILE A 96 9.09 -4.10 9.54
C ILE A 96 7.68 -4.03 10.13
N LEU A 97 6.73 -4.68 9.47
CA LEU A 97 5.38 -4.90 9.98
C LEU A 97 5.28 -6.26 10.68
N LEU A 98 5.74 -7.32 10.03
CA LEU A 98 5.78 -8.69 10.56
C LEU A 98 7.12 -9.33 10.21
N ASP A 99 7.70 -10.05 11.15
CA ASP A 99 8.93 -10.81 10.96
C ASP A 99 8.64 -12.29 11.20
N LEU A 100 8.25 -12.99 10.16
CA LEU A 100 7.94 -14.42 10.20
C LEU A 100 9.20 -15.24 9.92
N SER A 101 9.12 -16.57 10.11
CA SER A 101 10.30 -17.45 10.00
C SER A 101 10.97 -17.42 8.62
N HIS A 102 10.17 -17.31 7.54
CA HIS A 102 10.64 -17.34 6.15
C HIS A 102 10.10 -16.18 5.31
N LEU A 103 9.37 -15.25 5.90
CA LEU A 103 8.87 -14.06 5.22
C LEU A 103 8.96 -12.84 6.13
N LYS A 104 9.74 -11.87 5.73
CA LYS A 104 9.81 -10.57 6.38
C LYS A 104 8.95 -9.58 5.61
N ILE A 105 8.02 -8.95 6.32
CA ILE A 105 7.00 -8.08 5.73
C ILE A 105 7.25 -6.65 6.17
N TYR A 106 7.45 -5.78 5.19
CA TYR A 106 7.69 -4.34 5.36
C TYR A 106 6.50 -3.52 4.90
N VAL A 107 6.40 -2.33 5.43
CA VAL A 107 5.52 -1.26 4.94
C VAL A 107 6.32 0.04 4.84
N PRO A 108 5.99 0.93 3.88
CA PRO A 108 6.60 2.24 3.80
C PRO A 108 6.25 3.10 5.01
N LEU A 109 7.02 4.15 5.25
CA LEU A 109 6.64 5.19 6.19
C LEU A 109 5.42 5.98 5.68
N PRO A 110 4.63 6.60 6.58
CA PRO A 110 3.37 7.23 6.20
C PRO A 110 3.51 8.36 5.18
N ASP A 111 4.62 9.11 5.19
CA ASP A 111 4.87 10.20 4.24
C ASP A 111 5.00 9.70 2.80
N TYR A 112 5.68 8.57 2.60
CA TYR A 112 5.78 7.95 1.27
C TYR A 112 4.43 7.41 0.80
N LEU A 113 3.68 6.77 1.69
CA LEU A 113 2.31 6.31 1.38
C LEU A 113 1.41 7.48 0.98
N LEU A 114 1.53 8.61 1.67
CA LEU A 114 0.81 9.83 1.33
C LEU A 114 1.17 10.30 -0.08
N ALA A 115 2.45 10.38 -0.41
CA ALA A 115 2.89 10.79 -1.75
C ALA A 115 2.33 9.89 -2.85
N MET A 116 2.41 8.58 -2.67
CA MET A 116 1.82 7.62 -3.61
C MET A 116 0.31 7.79 -3.75
N LYS A 117 -0.39 7.92 -2.62
CA LYS A 117 -1.85 8.07 -2.59
C LYS A 117 -2.29 9.36 -3.28
N VAL A 118 -1.60 10.48 -3.06
CA VAL A 118 -1.89 11.76 -3.72
C VAL A 118 -1.75 11.64 -5.24
N LEU A 119 -0.69 10.98 -5.73
CA LEU A 119 -0.45 10.82 -7.17
C LEU A 119 -1.41 9.83 -7.83
N SER A 120 -1.92 8.85 -7.10
CA SER A 120 -2.84 7.82 -7.60
C SER A 120 -4.30 8.08 -7.26
N ALA A 121 -4.61 9.10 -6.47
CA ALA A 121 -5.96 9.34 -5.95
C ALA A 121 -7.00 9.42 -7.06
N ARG A 122 -8.11 8.76 -6.79
CA ARG A 122 -9.34 8.83 -7.57
C ARG A 122 -10.37 9.64 -6.77
N ALA A 123 -11.36 10.15 -7.45
CA ALA A 123 -12.43 10.92 -6.81
C ALA A 123 -13.45 10.02 -6.05
N ASP A 124 -12.99 8.88 -5.53
CA ASP A 124 -13.82 8.00 -4.72
C ASP A 124 -13.63 8.26 -3.21
N THR A 125 -14.61 7.83 -2.43
CA THR A 125 -14.68 8.07 -0.99
C THR A 125 -13.54 7.40 -0.22
N MET A 126 -13.09 6.22 -0.64
CA MET A 126 -12.06 5.46 0.06
C MET A 126 -10.69 6.11 -0.08
N ASP A 127 -10.34 6.64 -1.25
CA ASP A 127 -9.09 7.38 -1.44
C ASP A 127 -9.07 8.67 -0.59
N GLN A 128 -10.20 9.34 -0.46
CA GLN A 128 -10.34 10.51 0.41
C GLN A 128 -10.14 10.14 1.88
N ASP A 129 -10.72 9.06 2.34
CA ASP A 129 -10.58 8.57 3.71
C ASP A 129 -9.14 8.16 4.02
N ASP A 130 -8.46 7.49 3.11
CA ASP A 130 -7.03 7.17 3.21
C ASP A 130 -6.17 8.44 3.36
N LEU A 131 -6.44 9.47 2.55
CA LEU A 131 -5.73 10.76 2.64
C LEU A 131 -5.93 11.42 3.99
N LYS A 132 -7.17 11.43 4.51
CA LYS A 132 -7.48 11.98 5.84
C LYS A 132 -6.70 11.28 6.96
N VAL A 133 -6.62 9.95 6.91
CA VAL A 133 -5.88 9.16 7.89
C VAL A 133 -4.40 9.49 7.85
N LEU A 134 -3.79 9.54 6.68
CA LEU A 134 -2.37 9.82 6.51
C LEU A 134 -2.01 11.26 6.90
N VAL A 135 -2.81 12.24 6.50
CA VAL A 135 -2.64 13.65 6.88
C VAL A 135 -2.69 13.81 8.40
N ARG A 136 -3.66 13.18 9.05
CA ARG A 136 -3.79 13.20 10.51
C ARG A 136 -2.62 12.51 11.18
N LYS A 137 -2.21 11.35 10.69
CA LYS A 137 -1.06 10.58 11.21
C LYS A 137 0.23 11.39 11.19
N LEU A 138 0.43 12.15 10.11
CA LEU A 138 1.62 12.99 9.91
C LEU A 138 1.51 14.37 10.58
N GLY A 139 0.34 14.71 11.11
CA GLY A 139 0.12 16.02 11.75
C GLY A 139 0.18 17.20 10.80
N LEU A 140 -0.11 17.00 9.51
CA LEU A 140 -0.05 18.04 8.49
C LEU A 140 -1.19 19.06 8.67
N LYS A 141 -0.88 20.33 8.45
CA LYS A 141 -1.80 21.46 8.71
C LYS A 141 -2.19 22.22 7.44
N SER A 142 -1.44 22.07 6.36
CA SER A 142 -1.67 22.79 5.11
C SER A 142 -1.50 21.90 3.88
N ALA A 143 -2.17 22.29 2.81
CA ALA A 143 -1.99 21.65 1.50
C ALA A 143 -0.55 21.77 0.99
N GLY A 144 0.13 22.88 1.28
CA GLY A 144 1.53 23.10 0.91
C GLY A 144 2.48 22.07 1.51
N GLU A 145 2.25 21.64 2.75
CA GLU A 145 3.02 20.56 3.38
C GLU A 145 2.84 19.23 2.65
N VAL A 146 1.61 18.89 2.25
CA VAL A 146 1.32 17.69 1.46
C VAL A 146 2.02 17.74 0.11
N PHE A 147 1.92 18.86 -0.60
CA PHE A 147 2.55 19.03 -1.92
C PHE A 147 4.08 18.98 -1.81
N GLY A 148 4.65 19.51 -0.73
CA GLY A 148 6.08 19.43 -0.44
C GLY A 148 6.58 18.00 -0.27
N ILE A 149 5.82 17.14 0.42
CA ILE A 149 6.13 15.71 0.58
C ILE A 149 6.11 15.01 -0.79
N VAL A 150 5.07 15.24 -1.59
CA VAL A 150 4.98 14.66 -2.94
C VAL A 150 6.16 15.08 -3.80
N LYS A 151 6.49 16.36 -3.81
CA LYS A 151 7.61 16.91 -4.59
C LYS A 151 8.96 16.34 -4.13
N GLY A 152 9.11 16.08 -2.84
CA GLY A 152 10.33 15.47 -2.29
C GLY A 152 10.60 14.08 -2.83
N TYR A 153 9.57 13.24 -2.94
CA TYR A 153 9.69 11.89 -3.49
C TYR A 153 9.62 11.84 -5.01
N TYR A 154 8.79 12.67 -5.62
CA TYR A 154 8.48 12.66 -7.05
C TYR A 154 8.62 14.07 -7.65
N PRO A 155 9.85 14.61 -7.77
CA PRO A 155 10.05 16.00 -8.18
C PRO A 155 9.57 16.33 -9.59
N HIS A 156 9.40 15.31 -10.44
CA HIS A 156 8.98 15.47 -11.84
C HIS A 156 7.53 15.02 -12.09
N LYS A 157 6.80 14.62 -11.05
CA LYS A 157 5.38 14.25 -11.15
C LYS A 157 4.50 15.44 -10.80
N GLU A 158 3.43 15.59 -11.56
CA GLU A 158 2.40 16.60 -11.26
C GLU A 158 1.21 15.97 -10.58
N ILE A 159 0.68 16.68 -9.59
CA ILE A 159 -0.56 16.30 -8.92
C ILE A 159 -1.72 16.74 -9.80
N LYS A 160 -2.68 15.87 -10.04
CA LYS A 160 -3.89 16.17 -10.82
C LYS A 160 -4.63 17.36 -10.22
N PRO A 161 -5.19 18.27 -11.04
CA PRO A 161 -5.90 19.44 -10.53
C PRO A 161 -7.02 19.12 -9.56
N GLU A 162 -7.82 18.09 -9.84
CA GLU A 162 -8.88 17.62 -8.96
C GLU A 162 -8.39 17.13 -7.60
N THR A 163 -7.22 16.49 -7.57
CA THR A 163 -6.59 16.05 -6.31
C THR A 163 -6.05 17.24 -5.52
N ARG A 164 -5.49 18.26 -6.18
CA ARG A 164 -5.08 19.49 -5.52
C ARG A 164 -6.24 20.18 -4.82
N ILE A 165 -7.36 20.32 -5.53
CA ILE A 165 -8.58 20.93 -4.99
C ILE A 165 -9.06 20.15 -3.76
N LEU A 166 -9.09 18.82 -3.86
CA LEU A 166 -9.48 17.96 -2.74
C LEU A 166 -8.60 18.18 -1.50
N ILE A 167 -7.29 18.25 -1.67
CA ILE A 167 -6.35 18.46 -0.56
C ILE A 167 -6.50 19.86 0.03
N GLU A 168 -6.67 20.88 -0.80
CA GLU A 168 -6.93 22.25 -0.37
C GLU A 168 -8.24 22.36 0.42
N GLU A 169 -9.30 21.71 -0.03
CA GLU A 169 -10.57 21.64 0.70
C GLU A 169 -10.41 20.91 2.05
N LEU A 170 -9.65 19.83 2.07
CA LEU A 170 -9.42 19.03 3.27
C LEU A 170 -8.65 19.78 4.36
N LEU A 171 -7.65 20.57 3.98
CA LEU A 171 -6.70 21.22 4.88
C LEU A 171 -6.85 22.74 4.94
N GLY A 172 -7.65 23.31 4.07
CA GLY A 172 -7.76 24.75 3.88
C GLY A 172 -6.56 25.35 3.13
N THR A 173 -6.79 26.49 2.49
CA THR A 173 -5.77 27.30 1.80
C THR A 173 -5.03 28.20 2.77
N ARG A 174 -4.49 27.68 3.86
CA ARG A 174 -3.65 28.50 4.72
C ARG A 174 -2.21 28.55 4.20
N ASP A 175 -2.02 29.31 3.14
CA ASP A 175 -0.80 30.04 2.95
C ASP A 175 -0.84 31.24 3.90
N ASN A 176 -0.37 31.06 5.10
CA ASN A 176 0.05 32.18 5.93
C ASN A 176 1.51 32.43 5.59
N GLY A 177 1.76 33.46 4.79
CA GLY A 177 3.06 33.96 4.47
C GLY A 177 3.86 34.37 5.70
#